data_b3c0cbaa11ead5335a1b4e429124f313
#
_entry.id   b3c0cbaa11ead5335a1b4e429124f313
#
_cell.length_a   1.000
_cell.length_b   1.000
_cell.length_c   1.000
_cell.angle_alpha   90.00
_cell.angle_beta   90.00
_cell.angle_gamma   90.00
#
_symmetry.space_group_name_H-M   'P 1'
#
loop_
_entity.id
_entity.type
_entity.pdbx_description
1 polymer ?
#
loop_
_entity_poly.entity_id
_entity_poly.type
_entity_poly.pdbx_seq_one_letter_code
_entity_poly.pdbx_strand_id
1 'polypeptide(L)'
;MQSQKSHSSKLFLLKNIFVVGAGFLISFFSLNFNTNEASALFTPTLSASVDNTAASVNGNQVINSTNKTTEIPLNLTVNTNNKTGYTATLNSETDETALVNTDSTTNAKINSISSASMLSSFSNNTWGYKFGVSTNYAPIPALSTPAQILQTAGKTNGNESNQLSIGMKLSDNLESGRYTNKLIFSILTNNYEHIAIMTEGPDFNAKLKSLETATNKSLNFKKSAVAPAASINAVNVEDEDSDYEIKLWLDSTDKTAYYYAEPEKVYLNKDAHAMFRGMSNPTSLDLSKFDTSQVTDMSQMFSDMSNLATLNLFNFDTSNVTNMSYMFNYTYRLISLNLSNFDTSQVTNMNSMFFWCV
;
A
#
# COMPACT_ATOMS: atom_id res chain seq x y z
N MET A 1 9.32 39.94 12.98
CA MET A 1 9.56 38.69 13.70
C MET A 1 8.36 37.78 13.42
N GLN A 2 8.45 36.98 12.36
CA GLN A 2 7.42 35.99 12.01
C GLN A 2 7.93 34.61 12.44
N SER A 3 7.18 33.97 13.33
CA SER A 3 7.43 32.63 13.83
C SER A 3 7.03 31.62 12.75
N GLN A 4 8.02 30.95 12.18
CA GLN A 4 7.80 29.74 11.38
C GLN A 4 7.32 28.63 12.31
N LYS A 5 6.07 28.18 12.12
CA LYS A 5 5.58 26.92 12.69
C LYS A 5 6.12 25.77 11.82
N SER A 6 7.10 25.07 12.34
CA SER A 6 7.56 23.80 11.77
C SER A 6 6.43 22.77 11.90
N HIS A 7 5.96 22.25 10.78
CA HIS A 7 5.11 21.06 10.75
C HIS A 7 6.00 19.85 11.00
N SER A 8 6.06 19.44 12.25
CA SER A 8 6.64 18.16 12.63
C SER A 8 5.61 17.07 12.33
N SER A 9 5.82 16.33 11.25
CA SER A 9 5.13 15.08 11.00
C SER A 9 5.46 14.10 12.12
N LYS A 10 4.52 13.85 13.01
CA LYS A 10 4.64 12.82 14.04
C LYS A 10 4.41 11.47 13.39
N LEU A 11 5.52 10.78 13.14
CA LEU A 11 5.51 9.36 12.77
C LEU A 11 5.01 8.55 13.97
N PHE A 12 3.79 8.01 13.90
CA PHE A 12 3.28 7.08 14.90
C PHE A 12 3.55 5.65 14.45
N LEU A 13 4.48 4.99 15.14
CA LEU A 13 4.78 3.58 14.95
C LEU A 13 3.77 2.75 15.75
N LEU A 14 2.79 2.12 15.09
CA LEU A 14 1.93 1.12 15.69
C LEU A 14 2.70 -0.21 15.78
N LYS A 15 3.20 -0.55 16.97
CA LYS A 15 3.77 -1.87 17.25
C LYS A 15 2.67 -2.76 17.83
N ASN A 16 2.15 -3.68 17.04
CA ASN A 16 1.38 -4.81 17.55
C ASN A 16 2.33 -5.97 17.79
N ILE A 17 2.58 -6.30 19.05
CA ILE A 17 3.46 -7.39 19.45
C ILE A 17 2.58 -8.59 19.82
N PHE A 18 2.76 -9.71 19.10
CA PHE A 18 2.13 -10.99 19.43
C PHE A 18 3.19 -11.91 20.05
N VAL A 19 2.83 -12.47 21.19
CA VAL A 19 3.73 -13.33 21.94
C VAL A 19 3.23 -14.75 21.89
N VAL A 20 4.01 -15.68 21.33
CA VAL A 20 3.73 -17.11 21.33
C VAL A 20 4.53 -17.77 22.46
N GLY A 21 3.85 -18.18 23.50
CA GLY A 21 4.38 -18.91 24.65
C GLY A 21 3.26 -19.19 25.63
N ALA A 22 3.46 -20.02 26.63
CA ALA A 22 2.40 -20.40 27.58
C ALA A 22 1.76 -19.18 28.26
N GLY A 23 0.74 -18.63 27.64
CA GLY A 23 -0.05 -17.49 28.15
C GLY A 23 0.00 -16.27 27.24
N PHE A 24 -1.10 -16.05 26.51
CA PHE A 24 -1.29 -14.90 25.62
C PHE A 24 -1.96 -13.72 26.28
N LEU A 25 -1.45 -12.51 25.96
CA LEU A 25 -2.21 -11.28 26.05
C LEU A 25 -2.26 -10.65 24.65
N ILE A 26 -3.43 -10.66 24.03
CA ILE A 26 -3.71 -9.88 22.82
C ILE A 26 -4.18 -8.51 23.28
N SER A 27 -3.39 -7.48 23.05
CA SER A 27 -3.82 -6.11 23.27
C SER A 27 -4.25 -5.52 21.92
N PHE A 28 -5.54 -5.29 21.75
CA PHE A 28 -6.05 -4.46 20.66
C PHE A 28 -6.03 -3.01 21.10
N PHE A 29 -5.23 -2.18 20.43
CA PHE A 29 -5.37 -0.73 20.54
C PHE A 29 -6.12 -0.22 19.31
N SER A 30 -7.36 0.16 19.49
CA SER A 30 -8.05 1.06 18.56
C SER A 30 -7.72 2.48 18.99
N LEU A 31 -6.98 3.21 18.15
CA LEU A 31 -6.76 4.64 18.33
C LEU A 31 -7.90 5.38 17.63
N ASN A 32 -8.78 6.00 18.43
CA ASN A 32 -9.72 6.98 17.92
C ASN A 32 -8.98 8.31 17.78
N PHE A 33 -8.76 8.76 16.56
CA PHE A 33 -8.32 10.11 16.25
C PHE A 33 -9.56 11.00 16.14
N ASN A 34 -9.69 11.95 17.04
CA ASN A 34 -10.69 13.02 16.94
C ASN A 34 -9.93 14.26 16.45
N THR A 35 -9.75 14.39 15.14
CA THR A 35 -9.30 15.61 14.51
C THR A 35 -10.41 16.10 13.61
N ASN A 36 -10.73 17.41 13.67
CA ASN A 36 -11.66 18.08 12.75
C ASN A 36 -11.03 18.30 11.36
N GLU A 37 -10.17 17.40 10.92
CA GLU A 37 -9.64 17.37 9.55
C GLU A 37 -10.54 16.43 8.73
N ALA A 38 -10.80 16.76 7.48
CA ALA A 38 -11.53 15.90 6.58
C ALA A 38 -10.87 14.52 6.61
N SER A 39 -11.61 13.51 7.05
CA SER A 39 -11.05 12.17 7.15
C SER A 39 -10.90 11.58 5.76
N ALA A 40 -9.74 10.99 5.47
CA ALA A 40 -9.59 10.17 4.27
C ALA A 40 -10.72 9.12 4.22
N LEU A 41 -11.25 8.84 3.02
CA LEU A 41 -12.27 7.80 2.81
C LEU A 41 -11.74 6.41 3.19
N PHE A 42 -10.44 6.25 3.18
CA PHE A 42 -9.75 5.00 3.45
C PHE A 42 -8.94 5.07 4.74
N THR A 43 -9.13 4.08 5.62
CA THR A 43 -8.33 3.89 6.83
C THR A 43 -7.75 2.47 6.83
N PRO A 44 -6.41 2.30 6.81
CA PRO A 44 -5.80 0.99 6.89
C PRO A 44 -6.16 0.27 8.19
N THR A 45 -6.54 -0.99 8.06
CA THR A 45 -6.81 -1.89 9.19
C THR A 45 -5.85 -3.07 9.16
N LEU A 46 -5.51 -3.60 10.32
CA LEU A 46 -4.67 -4.77 10.47
C LEU A 46 -5.17 -5.62 11.63
N SER A 47 -5.37 -6.90 11.37
CA SER A 47 -5.56 -7.92 12.41
C SER A 47 -4.68 -9.11 12.13
N ALA A 48 -4.17 -9.77 13.19
CA ALA A 48 -3.38 -10.98 13.06
C ALA A 48 -3.60 -11.90 14.24
N SER A 49 -3.44 -13.20 14.00
CA SER A 49 -3.53 -14.23 15.04
C SER A 49 -2.64 -15.43 14.72
N VAL A 50 -2.26 -16.17 15.75
CA VAL A 50 -1.58 -17.47 15.62
C VAL A 50 -2.49 -18.54 16.26
N ASP A 51 -2.69 -19.66 15.57
CA ASP A 51 -3.67 -20.68 15.97
C ASP A 51 -3.27 -21.50 17.19
N ASN A 52 -1.99 -21.76 17.39
CA ASN A 52 -1.49 -22.55 18.52
C ASN A 52 -0.56 -21.72 19.41
N THR A 53 -1.15 -21.08 20.38
CA THR A 53 -0.50 -20.08 21.25
C THR A 53 0.34 -20.67 22.36
N ALA A 54 0.16 -21.97 22.65
CA ALA A 54 0.87 -22.70 23.71
C ALA A 54 1.28 -24.09 23.19
N ALA A 55 2.07 -24.10 22.11
CA ALA A 55 2.56 -25.32 21.51
C ALA A 55 3.42 -26.10 22.50
N SER A 56 3.08 -27.35 22.73
CA SER A 56 3.82 -28.23 23.63
C SER A 56 4.12 -29.58 22.97
N VAL A 57 5.24 -30.17 23.33
CA VAL A 57 5.68 -31.48 22.83
C VAL A 57 6.03 -32.38 24.00
N ASN A 58 5.57 -33.64 23.94
CA ASN A 58 6.01 -34.65 24.87
C ASN A 58 7.40 -35.17 24.43
N GLY A 59 8.44 -34.71 25.11
CA GLY A 59 9.84 -35.07 24.80
C GLY A 59 10.10 -36.57 24.80
N ASN A 60 9.46 -37.35 25.69
CA ASN A 60 9.63 -38.80 25.72
C ASN A 60 9.11 -39.49 24.44
N GLN A 61 8.00 -38.99 23.87
CA GLN A 61 7.50 -39.51 22.59
C GLN A 61 8.46 -39.22 21.45
N VAL A 62 9.09 -38.04 21.45
CA VAL A 62 10.09 -37.66 20.43
C VAL A 62 11.36 -38.51 20.56
N ILE A 63 11.90 -38.64 21.76
CA ILE A 63 13.12 -39.43 22.03
C ILE A 63 12.91 -40.89 21.65
N ASN A 64 11.73 -41.46 21.91
CA ASN A 64 11.41 -42.85 21.57
C ASN A 64 10.99 -43.04 20.10
N SER A 65 10.92 -41.99 19.30
CA SER A 65 10.66 -42.11 17.87
C SER A 65 11.91 -42.52 17.08
N THR A 66 11.73 -43.12 15.90
CA THR A 66 12.82 -43.63 15.06
C THR A 66 13.86 -42.55 14.72
N ASN A 67 13.43 -41.33 14.44
CA ASN A 67 14.31 -40.25 13.99
C ASN A 67 14.64 -39.27 15.13
N LYS A 68 13.99 -39.40 16.28
CA LYS A 68 14.09 -38.47 17.44
C LYS A 68 13.82 -37.02 17.09
N THR A 69 13.00 -36.83 16.06
CA THR A 69 12.56 -35.49 15.57
C THR A 69 11.10 -35.30 15.70
N THR A 70 10.69 -34.03 15.80
CA THR A 70 9.27 -33.63 15.75
C THR A 70 9.15 -32.31 15.04
N GLU A 71 7.95 -32.06 14.52
CA GLU A 71 7.56 -30.81 13.89
C GLU A 71 6.23 -30.35 14.48
N ILE A 72 6.14 -29.07 14.81
CA ILE A 72 4.92 -28.43 15.33
C ILE A 72 4.49 -27.42 14.28
N PRO A 73 3.37 -27.64 13.59
CA PRO A 73 2.81 -26.65 12.68
C PRO A 73 2.13 -25.53 13.48
N LEU A 74 2.27 -24.32 12.99
CA LEU A 74 1.59 -23.10 13.45
C LEU A 74 1.08 -22.35 12.23
N ASN A 75 -0.06 -21.66 12.35
CA ASN A 75 -0.56 -20.80 11.28
C ASN A 75 -0.61 -19.36 11.79
N LEU A 76 0.10 -18.48 11.09
CA LEU A 76 -0.02 -17.04 11.23
C LEU A 76 -1.10 -16.55 10.26
N THR A 77 -2.22 -16.11 10.80
CA THR A 77 -3.33 -15.53 10.01
C THR A 77 -3.26 -14.02 10.08
N VAL A 78 -3.29 -13.35 8.93
CA VAL A 78 -3.28 -11.89 8.83
C VAL A 78 -4.42 -11.43 7.93
N ASN A 79 -5.07 -10.33 8.33
CA ASN A 79 -6.06 -9.64 7.51
C ASN A 79 -5.76 -8.13 7.56
N THR A 80 -5.58 -7.54 6.37
CA THR A 80 -5.38 -6.09 6.22
C THR A 80 -6.01 -5.59 4.93
N ASN A 81 -6.61 -4.41 4.99
CA ASN A 81 -7.04 -3.67 3.81
C ASN A 81 -5.95 -2.71 3.30
N ASN A 82 -4.77 -2.66 3.95
CA ASN A 82 -3.69 -1.79 3.54
C ASN A 82 -3.23 -2.12 2.11
N LYS A 83 -3.36 -1.15 1.21
CA LYS A 83 -3.05 -1.29 -0.23
C LYS A 83 -1.58 -1.59 -0.51
N THR A 84 -0.68 -1.27 0.41
CA THR A 84 0.76 -1.59 0.32
C THR A 84 1.15 -2.85 1.07
N GLY A 85 0.19 -3.52 1.74
CA GLY A 85 0.41 -4.78 2.43
C GLY A 85 0.99 -4.63 3.84
N TYR A 86 1.71 -5.66 4.27
CA TYR A 86 2.28 -5.75 5.61
C TYR A 86 3.63 -6.48 5.60
N THR A 87 4.37 -6.27 6.68
CA THR A 87 5.61 -7.00 6.97
C THR A 87 5.45 -7.76 8.28
N ALA A 88 5.83 -9.04 8.30
CA ALA A 88 5.87 -9.87 9.49
C ALA A 88 7.30 -10.26 9.84
N THR A 89 7.64 -10.14 11.13
CA THR A 89 8.92 -10.56 11.69
C THR A 89 8.73 -11.57 12.81
N LEU A 90 9.76 -12.37 13.06
CA LEU A 90 9.85 -13.34 14.14
C LEU A 90 11.11 -13.11 14.96
N ASN A 91 11.02 -13.23 16.28
CA ASN A 91 12.16 -13.28 17.19
C ASN A 91 11.77 -13.98 18.51
N SER A 92 12.77 -14.39 19.30
CA SER A 92 12.59 -14.78 20.69
C SER A 92 12.34 -13.56 21.59
N GLU A 93 11.67 -13.73 22.74
CA GLU A 93 11.35 -12.62 23.67
C GLU A 93 12.60 -11.91 24.20
N THR A 94 13.71 -12.61 24.24
CA THR A 94 15.02 -12.12 24.69
C THR A 94 16.10 -12.51 23.64
N ASP A 95 17.36 -12.20 23.91
CA ASP A 95 18.46 -12.69 23.07
C ASP A 95 18.81 -14.17 23.32
N GLU A 96 18.17 -14.82 24.31
CA GLU A 96 18.25 -16.28 24.48
C GLU A 96 17.38 -16.98 23.43
N THR A 97 18.03 -17.67 22.51
CA THR A 97 17.36 -18.40 21.41
C THR A 97 17.17 -19.88 21.68
N ALA A 98 17.72 -20.41 22.78
CA ALA A 98 17.50 -21.80 23.19
C ALA A 98 16.19 -21.98 23.93
N LEU A 99 15.64 -23.20 23.89
CA LEU A 99 14.68 -23.64 24.89
C LEU A 99 15.44 -23.95 26.18
N VAL A 100 15.15 -23.21 27.24
CA VAL A 100 15.81 -23.35 28.54
C VAL A 100 15.02 -24.26 29.45
N ASN A 101 15.67 -25.22 30.09
CA ASN A 101 15.05 -26.07 31.10
C ASN A 101 14.89 -25.31 32.42
N THR A 102 13.64 -25.00 32.78
CA THR A 102 13.34 -24.24 33.99
C THR A 102 13.51 -25.04 35.29
N ASP A 103 13.59 -26.36 35.19
CA ASP A 103 13.74 -27.28 36.34
C ASP A 103 15.19 -27.77 36.49
N SER A 104 16.08 -27.36 35.56
CA SER A 104 17.45 -27.86 35.52
C SER A 104 18.37 -27.20 36.55
N THR A 105 19.20 -28.00 37.20
CA THR A 105 20.29 -27.50 38.03
C THR A 105 21.60 -27.31 37.26
N THR A 106 21.66 -27.82 36.03
CA THR A 106 22.85 -27.77 35.13
C THR A 106 22.69 -26.76 34.01
N ASN A 107 21.61 -25.99 33.96
CA ASN A 107 21.26 -25.05 32.91
C ASN A 107 21.12 -25.75 31.53
N ALA A 108 20.46 -26.92 31.52
CA ALA A 108 20.25 -27.69 30.29
C ALA A 108 19.42 -26.95 29.27
N LYS A 109 19.80 -27.02 27.98
CA LYS A 109 19.19 -26.29 26.89
C LYS A 109 18.98 -27.17 25.66
N ILE A 110 17.96 -26.82 24.85
CA ILE A 110 17.84 -27.24 23.46
C ILE A 110 18.21 -26.02 22.61
N ASN A 111 19.37 -26.01 22.01
CA ASN A 111 19.92 -24.82 21.35
C ASN A 111 19.26 -24.56 20.00
N SER A 112 19.22 -23.31 19.56
CA SER A 112 18.91 -23.00 18.18
C SER A 112 19.93 -23.63 17.23
N ILE A 113 19.50 -24.09 16.04
CA ILE A 113 20.46 -24.49 15.00
C ILE A 113 21.32 -23.28 14.61
N SER A 114 22.55 -23.51 14.18
CA SER A 114 23.49 -22.43 13.83
C SER A 114 23.39 -21.96 12.38
N SER A 115 22.81 -22.76 11.52
CA SER A 115 22.64 -22.49 10.08
C SER A 115 21.43 -23.20 9.54
N ALA A 116 20.90 -22.69 8.41
CA ALA A 116 19.72 -23.27 7.77
C ALA A 116 20.00 -24.73 7.34
N SER A 117 19.09 -25.64 7.70
CA SER A 117 19.21 -27.07 7.39
C SER A 117 17.88 -27.81 7.41
N MET A 118 17.84 -28.98 6.78
CA MET A 118 16.71 -29.90 6.87
C MET A 118 16.59 -30.50 8.27
N LEU A 119 15.39 -30.81 8.74
CA LEU A 119 15.12 -31.39 10.06
C LEU A 119 15.92 -32.69 10.30
N SER A 120 16.08 -33.51 9.27
CA SER A 120 16.87 -34.75 9.33
C SER A 120 18.37 -34.53 9.65
N SER A 121 18.88 -33.36 9.31
CA SER A 121 20.30 -32.96 9.49
C SER A 121 20.55 -32.20 10.79
N PHE A 122 19.54 -31.99 11.63
CA PHE A 122 19.71 -31.31 12.91
C PHE A 122 20.69 -32.08 13.82
N SER A 123 21.53 -31.34 14.51
CA SER A 123 22.29 -31.88 15.64
C SER A 123 21.35 -32.25 16.78
N ASN A 124 21.78 -33.18 17.65
CA ASN A 124 20.98 -33.53 18.82
C ASN A 124 20.75 -32.30 19.74
N ASN A 125 19.56 -32.23 20.33
CA ASN A 125 19.13 -31.16 21.23
C ASN A 125 19.23 -29.80 20.58
N THR A 126 18.73 -29.71 19.33
CA THR A 126 18.55 -28.43 18.61
C THR A 126 17.15 -28.27 18.07
N TRP A 127 16.77 -26.99 17.84
CA TRP A 127 15.51 -26.60 17.28
C TRP A 127 15.66 -25.41 16.31
N GLY A 128 14.67 -25.22 15.45
CA GLY A 128 14.63 -24.13 14.49
C GLY A 128 13.22 -23.94 13.95
N TYR A 129 13.03 -22.95 13.08
CA TYR A 129 11.77 -22.69 12.43
C TYR A 129 11.89 -22.72 10.90
N LYS A 130 10.79 -23.01 10.22
CA LYS A 130 10.63 -22.75 8.77
C LYS A 130 9.33 -22.03 8.51
N PHE A 131 9.30 -21.23 7.46
CA PHE A 131 8.13 -20.45 7.07
C PHE A 131 7.74 -20.74 5.62
N GLY A 132 6.42 -20.83 5.35
CA GLY A 132 5.87 -21.11 4.04
C GLY A 132 6.30 -22.47 3.47
N VAL A 133 6.67 -22.46 2.20
CA VAL A 133 7.04 -23.67 1.43
C VAL A 133 8.51 -24.10 1.62
N SER A 134 9.26 -23.45 2.51
CA SER A 134 10.65 -23.80 2.75
C SER A 134 10.80 -25.24 3.22
N THR A 135 11.79 -25.95 2.69
CA THR A 135 12.19 -27.28 3.17
C THR A 135 13.23 -27.22 4.29
N ASN A 136 13.98 -26.11 4.36
CA ASN A 136 15.00 -25.87 5.36
C ASN A 136 14.45 -25.05 6.53
N TYR A 137 14.87 -25.44 7.72
CA TYR A 137 14.66 -24.67 8.94
C TYR A 137 15.77 -23.64 9.08
N ALA A 138 15.42 -22.48 9.59
CA ALA A 138 16.32 -21.40 9.96
C ALA A 138 16.60 -21.41 11.47
N PRO A 139 17.71 -20.81 11.92
CA PRO A 139 17.97 -20.53 13.34
C PRO A 139 16.89 -19.65 13.95
N ILE A 140 16.55 -19.87 15.22
CA ILE A 140 15.65 -18.98 15.96
C ILE A 140 16.30 -17.61 16.09
N PRO A 141 15.64 -16.53 15.63
CA PRO A 141 16.20 -15.19 15.71
C PRO A 141 16.09 -14.63 17.13
N ALA A 142 17.13 -13.90 17.54
CA ALA A 142 17.18 -13.21 18.83
C ALA A 142 16.30 -11.94 18.82
N LEU A 143 16.02 -11.40 20.00
CA LEU A 143 15.31 -10.11 20.14
C LEU A 143 16.06 -8.99 19.42
N SER A 144 17.38 -8.94 19.57
CA SER A 144 18.24 -7.93 18.94
C SER A 144 18.38 -8.05 17.42
N THR A 145 18.03 -9.22 16.87
CA THR A 145 18.14 -9.55 15.43
C THR A 145 16.89 -10.26 14.90
N PRO A 146 15.74 -9.58 14.86
CA PRO A 146 14.51 -10.16 14.34
C PRO A 146 14.66 -10.58 12.87
N ALA A 147 14.07 -11.73 12.50
CA ALA A 147 14.02 -12.17 11.12
C ALA A 147 12.72 -11.71 10.45
N GLN A 148 12.83 -11.08 9.29
CA GLN A 148 11.67 -10.87 8.43
C GLN A 148 11.26 -12.21 7.82
N ILE A 149 10.05 -12.67 8.12
CA ILE A 149 9.50 -13.95 7.65
C ILE A 149 8.55 -13.80 6.48
N LEU A 150 7.91 -12.63 6.35
CA LEU A 150 6.99 -12.34 5.25
C LEU A 150 6.95 -10.84 4.99
N GLN A 151 6.82 -10.47 3.72
CA GLN A 151 6.45 -9.13 3.27
C GLN A 151 5.51 -9.25 2.08
N THR A 152 4.41 -8.53 2.11
CA THR A 152 3.41 -8.47 1.03
C THR A 152 3.38 -7.07 0.43
N ALA A 153 2.83 -6.96 -0.78
CA ALA A 153 2.75 -5.69 -1.53
C ALA A 153 1.31 -5.24 -1.79
N GLY A 154 0.31 -5.83 -1.12
CA GLY A 154 -1.10 -5.50 -1.31
C GLY A 154 -1.97 -5.93 -0.13
N LYS A 155 -3.24 -5.49 -0.17
CA LYS A 155 -4.26 -5.94 0.77
C LYS A 155 -4.39 -7.47 0.74
N THR A 156 -4.76 -8.05 1.88
CA THR A 156 -5.11 -9.48 1.92
C THR A 156 -6.46 -9.74 1.27
N ASN A 157 -6.64 -10.92 0.74
CA ASN A 157 -7.94 -11.39 0.27
C ASN A 157 -8.69 -12.09 1.41
N GLY A 158 -9.21 -11.30 2.36
CA GLY A 158 -9.74 -11.81 3.61
C GLY A 158 -8.64 -12.24 4.59
N ASN A 159 -8.87 -13.32 5.33
CA ASN A 159 -7.90 -13.87 6.28
C ASN A 159 -6.88 -14.75 5.52
N GLU A 160 -5.67 -14.25 5.35
CA GLU A 160 -4.57 -15.02 4.77
C GLU A 160 -3.84 -15.81 5.84
N SER A 161 -3.73 -17.12 5.64
CA SER A 161 -3.05 -18.03 6.55
C SER A 161 -1.70 -18.44 6.00
N ASN A 162 -0.65 -18.22 6.79
CA ASN A 162 0.73 -18.51 6.44
C ASN A 162 1.28 -19.55 7.42
N GLN A 163 1.70 -20.72 6.90
CA GLN A 163 2.19 -21.79 7.71
C GLN A 163 3.62 -21.51 8.19
N LEU A 164 3.83 -21.70 9.48
CA LEU A 164 5.14 -21.78 10.11
C LEU A 164 5.26 -23.14 10.80
N SER A 165 6.45 -23.72 10.82
CA SER A 165 6.69 -24.96 11.54
C SER A 165 7.92 -24.82 12.43
N ILE A 166 7.79 -25.30 13.67
CA ILE A 166 8.90 -25.45 14.59
C ILE A 166 9.40 -26.90 14.52
N GLY A 167 10.65 -27.09 14.16
CA GLY A 167 11.29 -28.39 14.14
C GLY A 167 12.29 -28.57 15.29
N MET A 168 12.37 -29.75 15.84
CA MET A 168 13.40 -30.08 16.83
C MET A 168 13.88 -31.52 16.71
N LYS A 169 15.11 -31.77 17.18
CA LYS A 169 15.71 -33.10 17.34
C LYS A 169 16.25 -33.26 18.76
N LEU A 170 15.87 -34.33 19.41
CA LEU A 170 16.22 -34.60 20.80
C LEU A 170 17.18 -35.80 20.90
N SER A 171 17.83 -36.02 22.06
CA SER A 171 18.67 -37.14 22.35
C SER A 171 18.28 -37.84 23.65
N ASP A 172 18.69 -39.07 23.83
CA ASP A 172 18.47 -39.87 25.06
C ASP A 172 19.14 -39.22 26.30
N ASN A 173 20.18 -38.40 26.07
CA ASN A 173 20.91 -37.74 27.16
C ASN A 173 20.35 -36.35 27.53
N LEU A 174 19.19 -35.98 26.98
CA LEU A 174 18.55 -34.75 27.36
C LEU A 174 18.05 -34.84 28.82
N GLU A 175 18.47 -33.90 29.66
CA GLU A 175 18.01 -33.82 31.06
C GLU A 175 16.47 -33.74 31.11
N SER A 176 15.87 -34.45 32.06
CA SER A 176 14.43 -34.35 32.26
C SER A 176 14.02 -32.96 32.81
N GLY A 177 12.88 -32.45 32.39
CA GLY A 177 12.41 -31.17 32.82
C GLY A 177 11.58 -30.43 31.75
N ARG A 178 11.23 -29.22 32.07
CA ARG A 178 10.39 -28.36 31.20
C ARG A 178 11.26 -27.37 30.43
N TYR A 179 11.36 -27.55 29.14
CA TYR A 179 12.11 -26.66 28.22
C TYR A 179 11.17 -25.63 27.62
N THR A 180 11.47 -24.34 27.76
CA THR A 180 10.62 -23.25 27.29
C THR A 180 11.40 -22.17 26.59
N ASN A 181 10.78 -21.56 25.61
CA ASN A 181 11.12 -20.26 25.04
C ASN A 181 9.83 -19.61 24.56
N LYS A 182 9.89 -18.32 24.30
CA LYS A 182 8.76 -17.51 23.86
C LYS A 182 9.11 -16.83 22.56
N LEU A 183 8.34 -17.11 21.53
CA LEU A 183 8.49 -16.49 20.21
C LEU A 183 7.52 -15.32 20.05
N ILE A 184 8.01 -14.24 19.46
CA ILE A 184 7.26 -13.02 19.20
C ILE A 184 7.11 -12.87 17.69
N PHE A 185 5.86 -12.72 17.24
CA PHE A 185 5.53 -12.28 15.90
C PHE A 185 5.17 -10.79 15.96
N SER A 186 5.86 -9.97 15.17
CA SER A 186 5.53 -8.57 15.00
C SER A 186 5.03 -8.35 13.58
N ILE A 187 3.80 -7.87 13.46
CA ILE A 187 3.15 -7.61 12.18
C ILE A 187 2.89 -6.11 12.09
N LEU A 188 3.41 -5.48 11.03
CA LEU A 188 3.29 -4.05 10.78
C LEU A 188 2.71 -3.84 9.39
N THR A 189 1.79 -2.89 9.26
CA THR A 189 1.41 -2.41 7.92
C THR A 189 2.61 -1.75 7.26
N ASN A 190 2.79 -1.99 5.96
CA ASN A 190 3.77 -1.23 5.19
C ASN A 190 3.35 0.24 5.15
N ASN A 191 4.31 1.13 4.90
CA ASN A 191 4.00 2.55 4.74
C ASN A 191 2.98 2.75 3.64
N TYR A 192 1.96 3.53 3.95
CA TYR A 192 0.91 3.88 3.02
C TYR A 192 0.72 5.39 3.01
N GLU A 193 0.86 5.99 1.84
CA GLU A 193 0.55 7.39 1.62
C GLU A 193 -0.85 7.48 1.02
N HIS A 194 -1.72 8.26 1.65
CA HIS A 194 -3.05 8.51 1.13
C HIS A 194 -2.97 9.37 -0.13
N ILE A 195 -3.65 8.94 -1.18
CA ILE A 195 -3.65 9.63 -2.47
C ILE A 195 -5.07 9.93 -2.93
N ALA A 196 -5.24 11.07 -3.61
CA ALA A 196 -6.45 11.39 -4.36
C ALA A 196 -6.27 10.95 -5.82
N ILE A 197 -7.17 10.12 -6.32
CA ILE A 197 -7.15 9.62 -7.70
C ILE A 197 -8.43 10.07 -8.40
N MET A 198 -8.27 10.74 -9.55
CA MET A 198 -9.38 11.13 -10.41
C MET A 198 -10.00 9.89 -11.06
N THR A 199 -11.31 9.89 -11.27
CA THR A 199 -12.00 8.87 -12.06
C THR A 199 -11.43 8.76 -13.48
N GLU A 200 -11.77 7.69 -14.20
CA GLU A 200 -11.36 7.50 -15.60
C GLU A 200 -11.73 8.70 -16.48
N GLY A 201 -10.91 8.96 -17.51
CA GLY A 201 -11.06 10.11 -18.39
C GLY A 201 -12.45 10.28 -19.00
N PRO A 202 -13.09 9.24 -19.56
CA PRO A 202 -14.45 9.34 -20.12
C PRO A 202 -15.53 9.69 -19.09
N ASP A 203 -15.44 9.10 -17.89
CA ASP A 203 -16.39 9.41 -16.81
C ASP A 203 -16.21 10.84 -16.31
N PHE A 204 -14.97 11.28 -16.12
CA PHE A 204 -14.66 12.68 -15.81
C PHE A 204 -15.23 13.62 -16.87
N ASN A 205 -15.01 13.34 -18.15
CA ASN A 205 -15.52 14.15 -19.27
C ASN A 205 -17.04 14.23 -19.26
N ALA A 206 -17.72 13.10 -19.04
CA ALA A 206 -19.19 13.07 -18.95
C ALA A 206 -19.71 13.93 -17.78
N LYS A 207 -19.09 13.79 -16.61
CA LYS A 207 -19.45 14.60 -15.42
C LYS A 207 -19.16 16.08 -15.63
N LEU A 208 -18.02 16.45 -16.20
CA LEU A 208 -17.67 17.84 -16.52
C LEU A 208 -18.67 18.46 -17.49
N LYS A 209 -19.04 17.76 -18.56
CA LYS A 209 -20.06 18.20 -19.52
C LYS A 209 -21.45 18.30 -18.91
N SER A 210 -21.80 17.46 -17.95
CA SER A 210 -23.11 17.51 -17.27
C SER A 210 -23.32 18.76 -16.44
N LEU A 211 -22.26 19.45 -16.03
CA LEU A 211 -22.31 20.72 -15.30
C LEU A 211 -22.60 21.90 -16.23
N GLU A 212 -22.43 21.74 -17.53
CA GLU A 212 -22.64 22.79 -18.51
C GLU A 212 -24.11 22.88 -18.97
N THR A 213 -24.54 24.07 -19.26
CA THR A 213 -25.85 24.37 -19.89
C THR A 213 -25.64 25.10 -21.21
N ALA A 214 -26.73 25.39 -21.93
CA ALA A 214 -26.64 26.20 -23.15
C ALA A 214 -26.02 27.60 -22.95
N THR A 215 -26.25 28.19 -21.76
CA THR A 215 -25.79 29.54 -21.41
C THR A 215 -24.67 29.60 -20.41
N ASN A 216 -24.33 28.45 -19.78
CA ASN A 216 -23.26 28.38 -18.81
C ASN A 216 -22.26 27.32 -19.27
N LYS A 217 -21.20 27.73 -19.95
CA LYS A 217 -20.10 26.90 -20.45
C LYS A 217 -18.83 27.20 -19.69
N SER A 218 -18.02 26.20 -19.43
CA SER A 218 -16.71 26.39 -18.83
C SER A 218 -15.75 27.05 -19.82
N LEU A 219 -15.11 28.13 -19.37
CA LEU A 219 -14.06 28.83 -20.12
C LEU A 219 -12.66 28.52 -19.58
N ASN A 220 -12.57 28.06 -18.35
CA ASN A 220 -11.34 27.70 -17.68
C ASN A 220 -11.55 26.44 -16.84
N PHE A 221 -10.44 25.79 -16.47
CA PHE A 221 -10.41 24.64 -15.57
C PHE A 221 -9.23 24.77 -14.62
N LYS A 222 -9.44 24.60 -13.31
CA LYS A 222 -8.36 24.61 -12.31
C LYS A 222 -8.74 23.99 -10.98
N LYS A 223 -7.72 23.69 -10.15
CA LYS A 223 -7.92 23.28 -8.75
C LYS A 223 -8.38 24.47 -7.90
N SER A 224 -9.38 24.24 -7.06
CA SER A 224 -9.77 25.18 -6.00
C SER A 224 -8.89 24.99 -4.77
N ALA A 225 -8.57 26.08 -4.09
CA ALA A 225 -7.86 26.05 -2.80
C ALA A 225 -8.80 25.71 -1.63
N VAL A 226 -10.12 25.80 -1.82
CA VAL A 226 -11.14 25.57 -0.79
C VAL A 226 -12.21 24.62 -1.31
N ALA A 227 -12.77 23.82 -0.39
CA ALA A 227 -13.89 22.94 -0.70
C ALA A 227 -15.12 23.77 -1.16
N PRO A 228 -15.97 23.22 -2.07
CA PRO A 228 -17.19 23.87 -2.47
C PRO A 228 -18.14 24.05 -1.29
N ALA A 229 -18.82 25.20 -1.21
CA ALA A 229 -19.87 25.40 -0.22
C ALA A 229 -21.00 24.36 -0.44
N ALA A 230 -21.68 23.97 0.63
CA ALA A 230 -22.78 22.99 0.56
C ALA A 230 -23.94 23.38 -0.38
N SER A 231 -24.08 24.69 -0.68
CA SER A 231 -25.08 25.20 -1.64
C SER A 231 -24.68 25.02 -3.11
N ILE A 232 -23.43 24.62 -3.40
CA ILE A 232 -22.94 24.40 -4.76
C ILE A 232 -23.27 22.96 -5.16
N ASN A 233 -23.85 22.78 -6.34
CA ASN A 233 -24.08 21.47 -6.91
C ASN A 233 -22.76 20.89 -7.46
N ALA A 234 -21.95 20.34 -6.56
CA ALA A 234 -20.71 19.67 -6.92
C ALA A 234 -20.94 18.16 -7.09
N VAL A 235 -20.29 17.57 -8.08
CA VAL A 235 -20.34 16.13 -8.34
C VAL A 235 -19.03 15.46 -7.91
N ASN A 236 -19.10 14.21 -7.50
CA ASN A 236 -17.94 13.42 -7.15
C ASN A 236 -17.25 12.89 -8.43
N VAL A 237 -15.93 13.04 -8.47
CA VAL A 237 -15.09 12.60 -9.60
C VAL A 237 -13.86 11.83 -9.15
N GLU A 238 -13.88 11.29 -7.95
CA GLU A 238 -12.86 10.35 -7.47
C GLU A 238 -13.04 8.96 -8.07
N ASP A 239 -11.91 8.26 -8.20
CA ASP A 239 -11.84 6.84 -8.52
C ASP A 239 -12.20 5.99 -7.28
N GLU A 240 -12.59 4.74 -7.47
CA GLU A 240 -12.89 3.81 -6.37
C GLU A 240 -11.66 3.51 -5.48
N ASP A 241 -10.46 3.64 -6.04
CA ASP A 241 -9.20 3.49 -5.32
C ASP A 241 -8.69 4.78 -4.68
N SER A 242 -9.37 5.90 -4.84
CA SER A 242 -9.03 7.17 -4.20
C SER A 242 -9.25 7.10 -2.69
N ASP A 243 -8.34 7.70 -1.92
CA ASP A 243 -8.45 7.80 -0.47
C ASP A 243 -9.16 9.09 -0.03
N TYR A 244 -9.42 9.99 -0.98
CA TYR A 244 -10.06 11.27 -0.74
C TYR A 244 -11.20 11.51 -1.74
N GLU A 245 -12.23 12.18 -1.27
CA GLU A 245 -13.25 12.74 -2.18
C GLU A 245 -12.63 13.79 -3.11
N ILE A 246 -13.07 13.78 -4.37
CA ILE A 246 -12.74 14.81 -5.35
C ILE A 246 -14.05 15.40 -5.85
N LYS A 247 -14.25 16.67 -5.56
CA LYS A 247 -15.46 17.43 -5.98
C LYS A 247 -15.18 18.20 -7.25
N LEU A 248 -16.14 18.22 -8.17
CA LEU A 248 -16.09 18.98 -9.42
C LEU A 248 -17.35 19.83 -9.52
N TRP A 249 -17.21 21.12 -9.86
CA TRP A 249 -18.35 22.04 -10.10
C TRP A 249 -18.00 23.11 -11.12
N LEU A 250 -19.03 23.74 -11.69
CA LEU A 250 -18.89 24.90 -12.57
C LEU A 250 -19.42 26.15 -11.86
N ASP A 251 -18.54 27.13 -11.64
CA ASP A 251 -18.95 28.44 -11.15
C ASP A 251 -19.55 29.26 -12.31
N SER A 252 -20.83 29.65 -12.15
CA SER A 252 -21.55 30.41 -13.16
C SER A 252 -21.08 31.86 -13.26
N THR A 253 -20.39 32.39 -12.24
CA THR A 253 -19.95 33.78 -12.16
C THR A 253 -18.72 34.02 -13.03
N ASP A 254 -17.68 33.21 -12.84
CA ASP A 254 -16.39 33.34 -13.56
C ASP A 254 -16.21 32.29 -14.67
N LYS A 255 -17.22 31.43 -14.89
CA LYS A 255 -17.20 30.39 -15.92
C LYS A 255 -16.05 29.41 -15.78
N THR A 256 -15.59 29.15 -14.57
CA THR A 256 -14.50 28.22 -14.30
C THR A 256 -15.08 26.91 -13.78
N ALA A 257 -14.67 25.79 -14.40
CA ALA A 257 -14.84 24.48 -13.82
C ALA A 257 -13.74 24.25 -12.78
N TYR A 258 -14.14 24.10 -11.55
CA TYR A 258 -13.25 23.85 -10.42
C TYR A 258 -13.31 22.39 -10.00
N TYR A 259 -12.17 21.85 -9.63
CA TYR A 259 -12.13 20.64 -8.81
C TYR A 259 -11.45 20.92 -7.47
N TYR A 260 -11.80 20.14 -6.47
CA TYR A 260 -11.20 20.19 -5.14
C TYR A 260 -10.91 18.78 -4.62
N ALA A 261 -9.73 18.61 -4.10
CA ALA A 261 -9.32 17.50 -3.24
C ALA A 261 -8.45 18.08 -2.12
N GLU A 262 -8.48 17.46 -0.93
CA GLU A 262 -7.65 17.89 0.19
C GLU A 262 -6.15 17.84 -0.13
N PRO A 263 -5.59 16.73 -0.70
CA PRO A 263 -4.20 16.71 -1.12
C PRO A 263 -3.89 17.75 -2.20
N GLU A 264 -2.68 18.30 -2.12
CA GLU A 264 -2.18 19.27 -3.10
C GLU A 264 -2.14 18.68 -4.52
N LYS A 265 -1.65 17.45 -4.64
CA LYS A 265 -1.60 16.68 -5.87
C LYS A 265 -2.80 15.75 -6.02
N VAL A 266 -3.25 15.56 -7.24
CA VAL A 266 -4.27 14.59 -7.62
C VAL A 266 -3.71 13.71 -8.73
N TYR A 267 -3.69 12.41 -8.51
CA TYR A 267 -3.29 11.44 -9.53
C TYR A 267 -4.40 11.28 -10.56
N LEU A 268 -4.04 11.26 -11.84
CA LEU A 268 -4.98 10.82 -12.86
C LEU A 268 -5.09 9.30 -12.85
N ASN A 269 -6.27 8.79 -13.22
CA ASN A 269 -6.47 7.36 -13.45
C ASN A 269 -5.49 6.84 -14.53
N LYS A 270 -5.20 5.56 -14.52
CA LYS A 270 -4.42 4.90 -15.58
C LYS A 270 -5.00 5.15 -16.97
N ASP A 271 -6.32 5.26 -17.03
CA ASP A 271 -7.06 5.64 -18.21
C ASP A 271 -7.50 7.11 -18.13
N ALA A 272 -6.71 8.00 -18.75
CA ALA A 272 -7.02 9.41 -18.91
C ALA A 272 -7.53 9.75 -20.33
N HIS A 273 -7.90 8.73 -21.12
CA HIS A 273 -8.35 8.97 -22.49
C HIS A 273 -9.58 9.87 -22.53
N ALA A 274 -9.64 10.73 -23.51
CA ALA A 274 -10.76 11.64 -23.75
C ALA A 274 -11.17 12.56 -22.57
N MET A 275 -10.34 12.73 -21.54
CA MET A 275 -10.68 13.45 -20.30
C MET A 275 -11.24 14.86 -20.54
N PHE A 276 -10.71 15.62 -21.50
CA PHE A 276 -11.21 16.95 -21.88
C PHE A 276 -11.76 16.99 -23.30
N ARG A 277 -11.99 15.83 -23.92
CA ARG A 277 -12.44 15.74 -25.31
C ARG A 277 -13.72 16.52 -25.57
N GLY A 278 -13.69 17.36 -26.63
CA GLY A 278 -14.86 18.11 -27.09
C GLY A 278 -15.27 19.25 -26.16
N MET A 279 -14.43 19.62 -25.20
CA MET A 279 -14.58 20.85 -24.42
C MET A 279 -14.15 22.03 -25.29
N SER A 280 -15.04 22.50 -26.15
CA SER A 280 -14.71 23.49 -27.20
C SER A 280 -14.60 24.93 -26.72
N ASN A 281 -15.03 25.24 -25.50
CA ASN A 281 -15.07 26.63 -24.98
C ASN A 281 -13.83 27.03 -24.17
N PRO A 282 -13.16 26.16 -23.38
CA PRO A 282 -12.00 26.55 -22.59
C PRO A 282 -10.86 27.07 -23.46
N THR A 283 -10.28 28.19 -23.04
CA THR A 283 -9.09 28.79 -23.66
C THR A 283 -7.80 28.39 -22.97
N SER A 284 -7.89 27.94 -21.73
CA SER A 284 -6.77 27.42 -20.94
C SER A 284 -7.23 26.38 -19.92
N LEU A 285 -6.32 25.50 -19.56
CA LEU A 285 -6.47 24.51 -18.49
C LEU A 285 -5.29 24.65 -17.54
N ASP A 286 -5.55 24.76 -16.25
CA ASP A 286 -4.52 24.62 -15.22
C ASP A 286 -4.46 23.16 -14.73
N LEU A 287 -3.49 22.43 -15.23
CA LEU A 287 -3.25 21.02 -14.92
C LEU A 287 -2.04 20.83 -13.99
N SER A 288 -1.53 21.92 -13.40
CA SER A 288 -0.28 21.92 -12.62
C SER A 288 -0.30 21.04 -11.39
N LYS A 289 -1.50 20.65 -10.90
CA LYS A 289 -1.70 19.81 -9.72
C LYS A 289 -1.99 18.35 -10.05
N PHE A 290 -2.02 17.99 -11.32
CA PHE A 290 -2.17 16.60 -11.73
C PHE A 290 -0.82 15.87 -11.69
N ASP A 291 -0.85 14.65 -11.18
CA ASP A 291 0.23 13.67 -11.31
C ASP A 291 -0.20 12.62 -12.33
N THR A 292 0.58 12.49 -13.39
CA THR A 292 0.28 11.58 -14.51
C THR A 292 1.15 10.33 -14.52
N SER A 293 1.98 10.12 -13.48
CA SER A 293 2.96 9.03 -13.43
C SER A 293 2.35 7.62 -13.53
N GLN A 294 1.05 7.48 -13.27
CA GLN A 294 0.36 6.19 -13.39
C GLN A 294 -0.40 6.02 -14.71
N VAL A 295 -0.46 7.06 -15.54
CA VAL A 295 -1.27 7.05 -16.77
C VAL A 295 -0.64 6.18 -17.85
N THR A 296 -1.45 5.32 -18.45
CA THR A 296 -1.06 4.44 -19.56
C THR A 296 -1.71 4.82 -20.88
N ASP A 297 -2.90 5.45 -20.83
CA ASP A 297 -3.65 5.92 -22.00
C ASP A 297 -4.00 7.41 -21.89
N MET A 298 -3.43 8.23 -22.77
CA MET A 298 -3.71 9.66 -22.96
C MET A 298 -4.38 9.94 -24.32
N SER A 299 -4.88 8.92 -25.00
CA SER A 299 -5.48 9.12 -26.31
C SER A 299 -6.68 10.06 -26.22
N GLN A 300 -6.81 10.93 -27.22
CA GLN A 300 -7.90 11.91 -27.33
C GLN A 300 -8.04 12.88 -26.14
N MET A 301 -7.09 12.92 -25.19
CA MET A 301 -7.24 13.67 -23.94
C MET A 301 -7.64 15.14 -24.15
N PHE A 302 -7.10 15.79 -25.16
CA PHE A 302 -7.40 17.18 -25.53
C PHE A 302 -8.04 17.32 -26.91
N SER A 303 -8.54 16.22 -27.51
CA SER A 303 -9.16 16.23 -28.83
C SER A 303 -10.37 17.13 -28.87
N ASP A 304 -10.58 17.82 -30.01
CA ASP A 304 -11.74 18.69 -30.25
C ASP A 304 -11.83 19.91 -29.30
N MET A 305 -10.71 20.35 -28.68
CA MET A 305 -10.64 21.55 -27.88
C MET A 305 -10.34 22.77 -28.76
N SER A 306 -11.29 23.15 -29.60
CA SER A 306 -11.11 24.11 -30.70
C SER A 306 -10.74 25.54 -30.31
N ASN A 307 -10.99 25.96 -29.06
CA ASN A 307 -10.64 27.28 -28.54
C ASN A 307 -9.42 27.27 -27.60
N LEU A 308 -8.84 26.13 -27.31
CA LEU A 308 -7.67 26.02 -26.46
C LEU A 308 -6.48 26.73 -27.09
N ALA A 309 -6.05 27.84 -26.48
CA ALA A 309 -4.97 28.69 -27.01
C ALA A 309 -3.62 28.37 -26.36
N THR A 310 -3.62 27.98 -25.10
CA THR A 310 -2.41 27.66 -24.33
C THR A 310 -2.62 26.41 -23.49
N LEU A 311 -1.58 25.57 -23.45
CA LEU A 311 -1.59 24.36 -22.63
C LEU A 311 -0.17 24.14 -22.09
N ASN A 312 -0.07 24.05 -20.78
CA ASN A 312 1.18 23.73 -20.09
C ASN A 312 1.15 22.30 -19.57
N LEU A 313 2.04 21.45 -20.06
CA LEU A 313 2.18 20.04 -19.69
C LEU A 313 3.55 19.73 -19.07
N PHE A 314 4.22 20.75 -18.53
CA PHE A 314 5.59 20.57 -17.97
C PHE A 314 5.65 19.55 -16.82
N ASN A 315 4.57 19.41 -16.04
CA ASN A 315 4.48 18.45 -14.95
C ASN A 315 4.02 17.06 -15.38
N PHE A 316 3.72 16.84 -16.66
CA PHE A 316 3.26 15.53 -17.13
C PHE A 316 4.42 14.54 -17.21
N ASP A 317 4.32 13.45 -16.47
CA ASP A 317 5.15 12.27 -16.60
C ASP A 317 4.45 11.30 -17.58
N THR A 318 5.11 11.03 -18.70
CA THR A 318 4.58 10.15 -19.75
C THR A 318 5.33 8.83 -19.86
N SER A 319 6.23 8.53 -18.92
CA SER A 319 7.10 7.35 -18.96
C SER A 319 6.36 6.00 -19.00
N ASN A 320 5.11 5.96 -18.52
CA ASN A 320 4.25 4.78 -18.56
C ASN A 320 3.19 4.79 -19.66
N VAL A 321 3.13 5.87 -20.48
CA VAL A 321 2.10 6.03 -21.51
C VAL A 321 2.41 5.18 -22.73
N THR A 322 1.43 4.37 -23.13
CA THR A 322 1.51 3.48 -24.30
C THR A 322 0.70 4.00 -25.49
N ASN A 323 -0.30 4.86 -25.26
CA ASN A 323 -1.21 5.35 -26.28
C ASN A 323 -1.42 6.87 -26.17
N MET A 324 -1.01 7.61 -27.20
CA MET A 324 -1.18 9.06 -27.36
C MET A 324 -1.95 9.41 -28.64
N SER A 325 -2.69 8.45 -29.22
CA SER A 325 -3.41 8.68 -30.47
C SER A 325 -4.45 9.78 -30.33
N TYR A 326 -4.54 10.64 -31.32
CA TYR A 326 -5.49 11.76 -31.37
C TYR A 326 -5.40 12.75 -30.20
N MET A 327 -4.32 12.77 -29.41
CA MET A 327 -4.24 13.54 -28.16
C MET A 327 -4.56 15.03 -28.34
N PHE A 328 -4.08 15.65 -29.41
CA PHE A 328 -4.30 17.07 -29.75
C PHE A 328 -5.08 17.26 -31.06
N ASN A 329 -5.81 16.23 -31.49
CA ASN A 329 -6.59 16.28 -32.71
C ASN A 329 -7.64 17.42 -32.67
N TYR A 330 -7.75 18.22 -33.75
CA TYR A 330 -8.68 19.35 -33.84
C TYR A 330 -8.50 20.46 -32.77
N THR A 331 -7.26 20.72 -32.33
CA THR A 331 -6.93 21.87 -31.46
C THR A 331 -6.47 23.07 -32.26
N TYR A 332 -7.37 23.64 -33.06
CA TYR A 332 -7.07 24.65 -34.09
C TYR A 332 -6.42 25.95 -33.59
N ARG A 333 -6.58 26.32 -32.32
CA ARG A 333 -6.10 27.57 -31.75
C ARG A 333 -4.88 27.42 -30.85
N LEU A 334 -4.31 26.24 -30.75
CA LEU A 334 -3.15 26.00 -29.89
C LEU A 334 -1.89 26.63 -30.56
N ILE A 335 -1.46 27.79 -29.99
CA ILE A 335 -0.38 28.61 -30.59
C ILE A 335 0.99 27.99 -30.34
N SER A 336 1.17 27.38 -29.18
CA SER A 336 2.42 26.72 -28.81
C SER A 336 2.18 25.56 -27.87
N LEU A 337 2.98 24.52 -28.03
CA LEU A 337 2.95 23.32 -27.19
C LEU A 337 4.39 22.89 -26.96
N ASN A 338 4.80 22.81 -25.69
CA ASN A 338 6.10 22.29 -25.32
C ASN A 338 5.94 20.86 -24.80
N LEU A 339 6.53 19.91 -25.49
CA LEU A 339 6.53 18.48 -25.16
C LEU A 339 7.96 17.95 -24.90
N SER A 340 8.90 18.82 -24.57
CA SER A 340 10.31 18.43 -24.37
C SER A 340 10.53 17.50 -23.18
N ASN A 341 9.57 17.42 -22.27
CA ASN A 341 9.58 16.50 -21.13
C ASN A 341 8.88 15.15 -21.41
N PHE A 342 8.28 14.99 -22.59
CA PHE A 342 7.56 13.73 -22.89
C PHE A 342 8.54 12.59 -23.15
N ASP A 343 8.44 11.54 -22.36
CA ASP A 343 9.07 10.25 -22.63
C ASP A 343 8.13 9.42 -23.51
N THR A 344 8.58 9.08 -24.71
CA THR A 344 7.81 8.28 -25.66
C THR A 344 8.35 6.85 -25.80
N SER A 345 9.26 6.44 -24.93
CA SER A 345 9.93 5.13 -25.02
C SER A 345 8.99 3.93 -24.93
N GLN A 346 7.85 4.10 -24.25
CA GLN A 346 6.81 3.06 -24.11
C GLN A 346 5.64 3.25 -25.08
N VAL A 347 5.61 4.35 -25.85
CA VAL A 347 4.46 4.67 -26.69
C VAL A 347 4.43 3.79 -27.93
N THR A 348 3.35 3.06 -28.11
CA THR A 348 3.10 2.17 -29.25
C THR A 348 2.14 2.76 -30.27
N ASN A 349 1.37 3.79 -29.89
CA ASN A 349 0.37 4.40 -30.76
C ASN A 349 0.35 5.93 -30.62
N MET A 350 0.73 6.64 -31.68
CA MET A 350 0.64 8.11 -31.83
C MET A 350 -0.20 8.50 -33.06
N ASN A 351 -1.07 7.62 -33.53
CA ASN A 351 -1.83 7.88 -34.77
C ASN A 351 -2.63 9.17 -34.63
N SER A 352 -2.48 10.05 -35.64
CA SER A 352 -3.21 11.33 -35.75
C SER A 352 -3.10 12.26 -34.53
N MET A 353 -2.01 12.15 -33.73
CA MET A 353 -1.81 12.92 -32.50
C MET A 353 -1.98 14.43 -32.70
N PHE A 354 -1.56 14.97 -33.83
CA PHE A 354 -1.64 16.40 -34.21
C PHE A 354 -2.48 16.65 -35.46
N PHE A 355 -3.41 15.75 -35.77
CA PHE A 355 -4.25 15.91 -36.96
C PHE A 355 -5.14 17.16 -36.82
N TRP A 356 -5.11 18.06 -37.83
CA TRP A 356 -5.79 19.37 -37.75
C TRP A 356 -5.39 20.23 -36.53
N CYS A 357 -4.16 20.12 -36.06
CA CYS A 357 -3.53 21.06 -35.14
C CYS A 357 -2.76 22.06 -35.98
N VAL A 358 -3.31 23.26 -36.26
CA VAL A 358 -2.76 24.22 -37.25
C VAL A 358 -2.43 25.53 -36.58
#